data_a6e9398ee93718b0f9d542fabab27aeb
#
_entry.id   a6e9398ee93718b0f9d542fabab27aeb
#
_cell.length_a   1.000
_cell.length_b   1.000
_cell.length_c   1.000
_cell.angle_alpha   90.00
_cell.angle_beta   90.00
_cell.angle_gamma   90.00
#
_symmetry.space_group_name_H-M   'P 1'
#
loop_
_entity.id
_entity.type
_entity.pdbx_description
1 polymer ?
#
loop_
_entity_poly.entity_id
_entity_poly.type
_entity_poly.pdbx_seq_one_letter_code
_entity_poly.pdbx_strand_id
1 'polypeptide(L)'
;MYAKCLDNLPPYLFAQIDAIKAQKRAEGVDLIDLGVGDPDLPTPAHIVDALCEAARDPATHHYPDYLGMIEYRKAVAAWYKNRFGVTLDPAREDLALLGSTGAIAHTPDASVNPASYVPATATAFPAYK
;
A
#
# COMPACT_ATOMS: atom_id res chain seq x y z
N MET A 1 6.89 -30.52 2.69
CA MET A 1 7.11 -30.32 4.14
C MET A 1 7.23 -28.82 4.37
N TYR A 2 6.35 -28.24 5.17
CA TYR A 2 6.37 -26.80 5.48
C TYR A 2 7.18 -26.54 6.75
N ALA A 3 7.66 -25.31 6.91
CA ALA A 3 8.36 -24.92 8.12
C ALA A 3 7.40 -24.83 9.32
N LYS A 4 7.85 -25.29 10.50
CA LYS A 4 7.02 -25.30 11.73
C LYS A 4 6.51 -23.91 12.16
N CYS A 5 7.20 -22.83 11.76
CA CYS A 5 6.73 -21.47 12.04
C CYS A 5 5.38 -21.16 11.38
N LEU A 6 5.03 -21.85 10.30
CA LEU A 6 3.73 -21.66 9.62
C LEU A 6 2.56 -22.23 10.42
N ASP A 7 2.82 -23.22 11.29
CA ASP A 7 1.78 -23.83 12.13
C ASP A 7 1.22 -22.86 13.18
N ASN A 8 1.99 -21.81 13.49
CA ASN A 8 1.62 -20.77 14.45
C ASN A 8 0.99 -19.52 13.82
N LEU A 9 0.85 -19.50 12.48
CA LEU A 9 0.20 -18.36 11.82
C LEU A 9 -1.32 -18.45 12.02
N PRO A 10 -1.94 -17.40 12.57
CA PRO A 10 -3.39 -17.37 12.66
C PRO A 10 -3.99 -17.35 11.24
N PRO A 11 -5.18 -17.96 11.06
CA PRO A 11 -5.88 -17.88 9.78
C PRO A 11 -6.12 -16.41 9.39
N TYR A 12 -5.96 -16.12 8.12
CA TYR A 12 -6.21 -14.76 7.62
C TYR A 12 -7.69 -14.43 7.75
N LEU A 13 -8.00 -13.44 8.60
CA LEU A 13 -9.36 -13.10 8.99
C LEU A 13 -10.28 -12.79 7.80
N PHE A 14 -9.78 -12.03 6.82
CA PHE A 14 -10.59 -11.69 5.65
C PHE A 14 -10.95 -12.90 4.79
N ALA A 15 -10.08 -13.90 4.69
CA ALA A 15 -10.42 -15.14 3.98
C ALA A 15 -11.57 -15.90 4.67
N GLN A 16 -11.64 -15.88 6.01
CA GLN A 16 -12.76 -16.46 6.74
C GLN A 16 -14.05 -15.68 6.52
N ILE A 17 -13.99 -14.35 6.56
CA ILE A 17 -15.15 -13.49 6.28
C ILE A 17 -15.65 -13.71 4.86
N ASP A 18 -14.75 -13.80 3.88
CA ASP A 18 -15.11 -14.03 2.48
C ASP A 18 -15.78 -15.39 2.27
N ALA A 19 -15.32 -16.43 2.97
CA ALA A 19 -15.96 -17.73 2.94
C ALA A 19 -17.39 -17.68 3.51
N ILE A 20 -17.60 -16.99 4.63
CA ILE A 20 -18.93 -16.78 5.23
C ILE A 20 -19.84 -15.96 4.28
N LYS A 21 -19.32 -14.91 3.67
CA LYS A 21 -20.08 -14.10 2.68
C LYS A 21 -20.51 -14.96 1.48
N ALA A 22 -19.60 -15.78 0.95
CA ALA A 22 -19.88 -16.67 -0.16
C ALA A 22 -20.98 -17.68 0.19
N GLN A 23 -20.93 -18.28 1.39
CA GLN A 23 -21.95 -19.18 1.88
C GLN A 23 -23.32 -18.48 1.98
N LYS A 24 -23.38 -17.29 2.59
CA LYS A 24 -24.63 -16.54 2.76
C LYS A 24 -25.26 -16.13 1.42
N ARG A 25 -24.44 -15.75 0.44
CA ARG A 25 -24.92 -15.48 -0.92
C ARG A 25 -25.50 -16.74 -1.58
N ALA A 26 -24.87 -17.92 -1.38
CA ALA A 26 -25.37 -19.18 -1.88
C ALA A 26 -26.70 -19.59 -1.22
N GLU A 27 -26.93 -19.20 0.03
CA GLU A 27 -28.21 -19.37 0.75
C GLU A 27 -29.30 -18.40 0.29
N GLY A 28 -29.02 -17.48 -0.67
CA GLY A 28 -29.95 -16.49 -1.20
C GLY A 28 -30.13 -15.25 -0.33
N VAL A 29 -29.23 -15.02 0.64
CA VAL A 29 -29.27 -13.82 1.48
C VAL A 29 -28.80 -12.62 0.67
N ASP A 30 -29.61 -11.56 0.64
CA ASP A 30 -29.22 -10.24 0.12
C ASP A 30 -28.26 -9.57 1.10
N LEU A 31 -26.96 -9.67 0.80
CA LEU A 31 -25.88 -9.26 1.70
C LEU A 31 -25.37 -7.86 1.37
N ILE A 32 -25.49 -6.95 2.32
CA ILE A 32 -24.82 -5.65 2.28
C ILE A 32 -23.40 -5.81 2.84
N ASP A 33 -22.39 -5.64 1.98
CA ASP A 33 -21.00 -5.85 2.34
C ASP A 33 -20.31 -4.52 2.66
N LEU A 34 -20.00 -4.29 3.94
CA LEU A 34 -19.25 -3.14 4.43
C LEU A 34 -17.88 -3.56 4.99
N GLY A 35 -17.40 -4.77 4.65
CA GLY A 35 -16.24 -5.39 5.28
C GLY A 35 -14.90 -4.83 4.84
N VAL A 36 -14.75 -4.43 3.59
CA VAL A 36 -13.49 -3.91 3.04
C VAL A 36 -13.73 -2.52 2.49
N GLY A 37 -12.94 -1.56 2.94
CA GLY A 37 -12.97 -0.18 2.45
C GLY A 37 -12.24 -0.05 1.12
N ASP A 38 -12.74 -0.73 0.08
CA ASP A 38 -12.18 -0.65 -1.26
C ASP A 38 -12.90 0.44 -2.06
N PRO A 39 -12.19 1.24 -2.89
CA PRO A 39 -12.83 2.20 -3.77
C PRO A 39 -13.85 1.54 -4.70
N ASP A 40 -15.09 2.01 -4.68
CA ASP A 40 -16.19 1.47 -5.48
C ASP A 40 -16.35 2.17 -6.84
N LEU A 41 -15.71 3.33 -7.01
CA LEU A 41 -15.71 4.06 -8.28
C LEU A 41 -14.51 3.67 -9.15
N PRO A 42 -14.69 3.59 -10.47
CA PRO A 42 -13.57 3.31 -11.37
C PRO A 42 -12.53 4.43 -11.35
N THR A 43 -11.29 4.07 -11.63
CA THR A 43 -10.22 5.05 -11.81
C THR A 43 -10.59 6.03 -12.91
N PRO A 44 -10.41 7.35 -12.73
CA PRO A 44 -10.70 8.35 -13.75
C PRO A 44 -9.97 8.05 -15.07
N ALA A 45 -10.67 8.21 -16.20
CA ALA A 45 -10.17 7.83 -17.52
C ALA A 45 -8.81 8.44 -17.85
N HIS A 46 -8.58 9.72 -17.53
CA HIS A 46 -7.31 10.39 -17.81
C HIS A 46 -6.11 9.75 -17.08
N ILE A 47 -6.33 9.11 -15.93
CA ILE A 47 -5.28 8.38 -15.21
C ILE A 47 -5.00 7.04 -15.91
N VAL A 48 -6.06 6.35 -16.34
CA VAL A 48 -5.92 5.10 -17.09
C VAL A 48 -5.20 5.34 -18.42
N ASP A 49 -5.58 6.41 -19.14
CA ASP A 49 -4.97 6.77 -20.41
C ASP A 49 -3.48 7.10 -20.25
N ALA A 50 -3.12 7.89 -19.24
CA ALA A 50 -1.72 8.20 -18.94
C ALA A 50 -0.89 6.95 -18.59
N LEU A 51 -1.47 6.00 -17.85
CA LEU A 51 -0.82 4.71 -17.57
C LEU A 51 -0.61 3.90 -18.85
N CYS A 52 -1.63 3.82 -19.70
CA CYS A 52 -1.54 3.10 -20.98
C CYS A 52 -0.52 3.73 -21.93
N GLU A 53 -0.41 5.06 -21.95
CA GLU A 53 0.60 5.77 -22.74
C GLU A 53 2.01 5.47 -22.21
N ALA A 54 2.24 5.62 -20.92
CA ALA A 54 3.52 5.30 -20.28
C ALA A 54 3.92 3.83 -20.49
N ALA A 55 2.98 2.90 -20.42
CA ALA A 55 3.24 1.48 -20.62
C ALA A 55 3.64 1.12 -22.07
N ARG A 56 3.36 1.98 -23.05
CA ARG A 56 3.80 1.79 -24.44
C ARG A 56 5.18 2.36 -24.70
N ASP A 57 5.71 3.18 -23.82
CA ASP A 57 7.05 3.76 -23.97
C ASP A 57 8.12 2.74 -23.55
N PRO A 58 8.99 2.27 -24.47
CA PRO A 58 10.06 1.33 -24.13
C PRO A 58 11.02 1.85 -23.07
N ALA A 59 11.13 3.16 -22.87
CA ALA A 59 11.99 3.77 -21.85
C ALA A 59 11.51 3.44 -20.42
N THR A 60 10.26 3.04 -20.24
CA THR A 60 9.72 2.63 -18.95
C THR A 60 9.87 1.13 -18.65
N HIS A 61 10.39 0.33 -19.61
CA HIS A 61 10.52 -1.12 -19.49
C HIS A 61 11.82 -1.60 -18.84
N HIS A 62 12.41 -0.78 -17.97
CA HIS A 62 13.66 -1.09 -17.27
C HIS A 62 13.45 -1.17 -15.75
N TYR A 63 14.42 -1.73 -15.06
CA TYR A 63 14.46 -1.61 -13.61
C TYR A 63 14.51 -0.14 -13.21
N PRO A 64 13.64 0.30 -12.29
CA PRO A 64 13.73 1.66 -11.77
C PRO A 64 15.00 1.83 -10.93
N ASP A 65 15.44 3.09 -10.77
CA ASP A 65 16.39 3.45 -9.73
C ASP A 65 15.80 3.04 -8.34
N TYR A 66 16.68 2.68 -7.42
CA TYR A 66 16.27 2.29 -6.06
C TYR A 66 15.56 3.42 -5.28
N LEU A 67 15.74 4.67 -5.66
CA LEU A 67 14.98 5.82 -5.14
C LEU A 67 13.65 6.04 -5.89
N GLY A 68 13.42 5.34 -6.98
CA GLY A 68 12.32 5.59 -7.91
C GLY A 68 12.59 6.71 -8.89
N MET A 69 11.75 6.83 -9.92
CA MET A 69 11.90 7.83 -10.99
C MET A 69 11.86 9.25 -10.43
N ILE A 70 12.82 10.08 -10.84
CA ILE A 70 12.90 11.47 -10.36
C ILE A 70 11.70 12.30 -10.84
N GLU A 71 11.13 11.99 -12.00
CA GLU A 71 9.93 12.64 -12.54
C GLU A 71 8.73 12.41 -11.61
N TYR A 72 8.55 11.19 -11.11
CA TYR A 72 7.53 10.86 -10.12
C TYR A 72 7.72 11.67 -8.83
N ARG A 73 8.94 11.68 -8.29
CA ARG A 73 9.27 12.39 -7.05
C ARG A 73 9.09 13.91 -7.19
N LYS A 74 9.44 14.49 -8.35
CA LYS A 74 9.15 15.90 -8.66
C LYS A 74 7.66 16.19 -8.70
N ALA A 75 6.87 15.28 -9.27
CA ALA A 75 5.41 15.43 -9.32
C ALA A 75 4.79 15.38 -7.91
N VAL A 76 5.27 14.46 -7.05
CA VAL A 76 4.85 14.37 -5.64
C VAL A 76 5.20 15.66 -4.90
N ALA A 77 6.43 16.15 -5.00
CA ALA A 77 6.86 17.40 -4.36
C ALA A 77 6.03 18.61 -4.82
N ALA A 78 5.74 18.70 -6.12
CA ALA A 78 4.89 19.75 -6.68
C ALA A 78 3.46 19.66 -6.14
N TRP A 79 2.91 18.45 -6.03
CA TRP A 79 1.57 18.24 -5.49
C TRP A 79 1.48 18.62 -4.01
N TYR A 80 2.48 18.26 -3.19
CA TYR A 80 2.56 18.65 -1.77
C TYR A 80 2.63 20.16 -1.60
N LYS A 81 3.43 20.83 -2.45
CA LYS A 81 3.51 22.30 -2.44
C LYS A 81 2.17 22.94 -2.77
N ASN A 82 1.50 22.47 -3.81
CA ASN A 82 0.23 23.03 -4.26
C ASN A 82 -0.92 22.74 -3.29
N ARG A 83 -0.97 21.54 -2.70
CA ARG A 83 -2.09 21.11 -1.88
C ARG A 83 -1.96 21.52 -0.42
N PHE A 84 -0.75 21.53 0.12
CA PHE A 84 -0.47 21.73 1.54
C PHE A 84 0.48 22.89 1.85
N GLY A 85 1.06 23.53 0.84
CA GLY A 85 2.08 24.56 1.02
C GLY A 85 3.44 24.04 1.50
N VAL A 86 3.64 22.71 1.52
CA VAL A 86 4.87 22.07 1.96
C VAL A 86 5.84 21.97 0.80
N THR A 87 7.05 22.47 0.97
CA THR A 87 8.14 22.34 0.00
C THR A 87 9.00 21.15 0.37
N LEU A 88 9.14 20.18 -0.53
CA LEU A 88 9.99 18.99 -0.40
C LEU A 88 11.11 19.04 -1.44
N ASP A 89 12.29 18.56 -1.06
CA ASP A 89 13.37 18.27 -2.00
C ASP A 89 13.13 16.88 -2.63
N PRO A 90 12.77 16.80 -3.93
CA PRO A 90 12.46 15.53 -4.57
C PRO A 90 13.69 14.60 -4.69
N ALA A 91 14.89 15.11 -4.47
CA ALA A 91 16.10 14.29 -4.51
C ALA A 91 16.40 13.59 -3.17
N ARG A 92 15.89 14.12 -2.04
CA ARG A 92 16.32 13.73 -0.69
C ARG A 92 15.17 13.41 0.28
N GLU A 93 13.99 13.96 0.04
CA GLU A 93 12.86 13.92 0.99
C GLU A 93 11.65 13.14 0.45
N ASP A 94 11.82 12.43 -0.66
CA ASP A 94 10.80 11.60 -1.27
C ASP A 94 11.40 10.28 -1.74
N LEU A 95 10.69 9.19 -1.47
CA LEU A 95 11.05 7.82 -1.84
C LEU A 95 9.84 7.11 -2.43
N ALA A 96 9.98 6.61 -3.65
CA ALA A 96 8.95 5.79 -4.27
C ALA A 96 8.89 4.40 -3.63
N LEU A 97 7.68 3.95 -3.32
CA LEU A 97 7.41 2.67 -2.68
C LEU A 97 6.43 1.85 -3.52
N LEU A 98 6.44 0.54 -3.36
CA LEU A 98 5.41 -0.35 -3.92
C LEU A 98 4.06 -0.18 -3.23
N GLY A 99 4.06 0.33 -1.99
CA GLY A 99 2.90 0.62 -1.17
C GLY A 99 3.31 1.06 0.22
N SER A 100 2.41 1.69 0.95
CA SER A 100 2.65 2.24 2.29
C SER A 100 3.08 1.21 3.33
N THR A 101 2.66 -0.04 3.19
CA THR A 101 3.01 -1.13 4.13
C THR A 101 4.52 -1.35 4.21
N GLY A 102 5.24 -1.28 3.08
CA GLY A 102 6.70 -1.39 3.07
C GLY A 102 7.36 -0.24 3.84
N ALA A 103 6.89 0.99 3.65
CA ALA A 103 7.41 2.14 4.40
C ALA A 103 7.18 1.98 5.90
N ILE A 104 5.96 1.62 6.30
CA ILE A 104 5.60 1.44 7.70
C ILE A 104 6.47 0.37 8.36
N ALA A 105 6.67 -0.77 7.69
CA ALA A 105 7.47 -1.87 8.22
C ALA A 105 8.95 -1.52 8.37
N HIS A 106 9.52 -0.75 7.43
CA HIS A 106 10.97 -0.46 7.42
C HIS A 106 11.36 0.91 8.01
N THR A 107 10.41 1.80 8.26
CA THR A 107 10.72 3.07 8.92
C THR A 107 11.34 2.88 10.32
N PRO A 108 10.88 1.94 11.15
CA PRO A 108 11.53 1.66 12.43
C PRO A 108 12.99 1.22 12.27
N ASP A 109 13.32 0.39 11.27
CA ASP A 109 14.69 -0.07 11.03
C ASP A 109 15.66 1.08 10.79
N ALA A 110 15.18 2.15 10.15
CA ALA A 110 15.96 3.34 9.85
C ALA A 110 15.97 4.39 10.98
N SER A 111 14.96 4.39 11.87
CA SER A 111 14.70 5.50 12.80
C SER A 111 14.80 5.11 14.27
N VAL A 112 14.77 3.82 14.59
CA VAL A 112 14.65 3.32 15.96
C VAL A 112 15.84 2.46 16.34
N ASN A 113 16.53 2.80 17.44
CA ASN A 113 17.63 2.00 17.92
C ASN A 113 17.15 0.70 18.59
N PRO A 114 17.99 -0.37 18.62
CA PRO A 114 17.69 -1.56 19.41
C PRO A 114 17.35 -1.20 20.86
N ALA A 115 16.36 -1.88 21.43
CA ALA A 115 15.80 -1.65 22.77
C ALA A 115 15.00 -0.34 22.96
N SER A 116 14.72 0.39 21.89
CA SER A 116 13.73 1.48 21.91
C SER A 116 12.30 0.94 21.70
N TYR A 117 11.31 1.71 22.12
CA TYR A 117 9.89 1.35 21.99
C TYR A 117 9.19 2.34 21.07
N VAL A 118 8.41 1.79 20.13
CA VAL A 118 7.50 2.57 19.29
C VAL A 118 6.08 2.25 19.75
N PRO A 119 5.36 3.19 20.38
CA PRO A 119 4.00 2.92 20.82
C PRO A 119 3.08 2.76 19.61
N ALA A 120 2.30 1.67 19.60
CA ALA A 120 1.25 1.43 18.63
C ALA A 120 -0.06 1.11 19.37
N THR A 121 -1.20 1.42 18.76
CA THR A 121 -2.49 1.06 19.35
C THR A 121 -2.72 -0.44 19.29
N ALA A 122 -3.50 -0.99 20.23
CA ALA A 122 -3.83 -2.43 20.26
C ALA A 122 -4.57 -2.88 18.98
N THR A 123 -5.31 -1.98 18.35
CA THR A 123 -6.07 -2.18 17.11
C THR A 123 -5.30 -1.73 15.86
N ALA A 124 -3.99 -1.49 15.98
CA ALA A 124 -3.17 -1.07 14.84
C ALA A 124 -3.10 -2.15 13.76
N PHE A 125 -2.92 -1.69 12.53
CA PHE A 125 -2.68 -2.58 11.39
C PHE A 125 -1.47 -3.51 11.66
N PRO A 126 -1.51 -4.79 11.28
CA PRO A 126 -0.47 -5.77 11.64
C PRO A 126 0.98 -5.38 11.28
N ALA A 127 1.18 -4.55 10.26
CA ALA A 127 2.51 -4.08 9.87
C ALA A 127 3.19 -3.17 10.91
N TYR A 128 2.46 -2.69 11.93
CA TYR A 128 3.03 -1.92 13.05
C TYR A 128 3.52 -2.80 14.21
N LYS A 129 3.33 -4.11 14.13
CA LYS A 129 3.71 -5.11 15.14
C LYS A 129 4.91 -5.93 14.69
#